data_2041021de6d141b94c3e7b8b60234078
#
_entry.id   2041021de6d141b94c3e7b8b60234078
#
_cell.length_a   1.000
_cell.length_b   1.000
_cell.length_c   1.000
_cell.angle_alpha   90.00
_cell.angle_beta   90.00
_cell.angle_gamma   90.00
#
_symmetry.space_group_name_H-M   'P 1'
#
loop_
_entity.id
_entity.type
_entity.pdbx_description
1 polymer ?
#
loop_
_entity_poly.entity_id
_entity_poly.type
_entity_poly.pdbx_seq_one_letter_code
_entity_poly.pdbx_strand_id
1 'polypeptide(L)'
;MGEEAKSKITEMPLQQRLKYGYKKVLDMLLVSGGISIVAVLLVYFGGKANTFGAESGTVATFFLIIGLANVIIVGIVATMIAKKISDQVIDSVLEPLQQIEVVAGELVNGNLHSNLEYHSDDEIGKLAHDLRKSIRTLGSYIDDIDLTMRQFADGNFNFKPQVEWKGDFVGIKESIVAFEESMSDTVSGIQR
;
A
#
# COMPACT_ATOMS: atom_id res chain seq x y z
N MET A 1 -8.77 4.03 24.96
CA MET A 1 -8.49 5.14 24.01
C MET A 1 -7.41 4.82 22.96
N GLY A 2 -6.66 3.74 23.07
CA GLY A 2 -5.59 3.39 22.11
C GLY A 2 -6.03 2.54 20.90
N GLU A 3 -6.99 1.64 21.07
CA GLU A 3 -7.41 0.71 19.99
C GLU A 3 -8.38 1.32 18.98
N GLU A 4 -9.36 2.12 19.43
CA GLU A 4 -10.26 2.85 18.52
C GLU A 4 -9.52 3.89 17.63
N ALA A 5 -8.49 4.54 18.18
CA ALA A 5 -7.65 5.46 17.40
C ALA A 5 -6.77 4.72 16.38
N LYS A 6 -6.33 3.49 16.70
CA LYS A 6 -5.61 2.61 15.75
C LYS A 6 -6.50 2.17 14.59
N SER A 7 -7.72 1.72 14.88
CA SER A 7 -8.70 1.31 13.87
C SER A 7 -9.00 2.45 12.88
N LYS A 8 -9.29 3.65 13.39
CA LYS A 8 -9.59 4.82 12.55
C LYS A 8 -8.43 5.25 11.63
N ILE A 9 -7.18 5.09 12.07
CA ILE A 9 -6.00 5.43 11.27
C ILE A 9 -5.79 4.38 10.16
N THR A 10 -6.10 3.12 10.42
CA THR A 10 -5.95 2.01 9.46
C THR A 10 -6.95 2.09 8.30
N GLU A 11 -8.10 2.72 8.52
CA GLU A 11 -9.15 2.93 7.51
C GLU A 11 -8.93 4.18 6.63
N MET A 12 -7.97 5.05 6.97
CA MET A 12 -7.69 6.26 6.20
C MET A 12 -6.84 5.94 4.96
N PRO A 13 -7.07 6.64 3.82
CA PRO A 13 -6.20 6.59 2.65
C PRO A 13 -4.74 6.84 3.02
N LEU A 14 -3.81 6.15 2.37
CA LEU A 14 -2.37 6.21 2.65
C LEU A 14 -1.84 7.65 2.74
N GLN A 15 -2.24 8.52 1.80
CA GLN A 15 -1.87 9.94 1.81
C GLN A 15 -2.30 10.68 3.08
N GLN A 16 -3.48 10.35 3.61
CA GLN A 16 -3.98 10.98 4.84
C GLN A 16 -3.23 10.47 6.07
N ARG A 17 -2.86 9.19 6.12
CA ARG A 17 -2.03 8.62 7.21
C ARG A 17 -0.66 9.31 7.28
N LEU A 18 0.01 9.46 6.13
CA LEU A 18 1.30 10.14 6.04
C LEU A 18 1.22 11.61 6.43
N LYS A 19 0.19 12.34 5.93
CA LYS A 19 -0.06 13.74 6.31
C LYS A 19 -0.33 13.90 7.81
N TYR A 20 -1.12 13.01 8.39
CA TYR A 20 -1.42 13.05 9.83
C TYR A 20 -0.16 12.81 10.67
N GLY A 21 0.65 11.80 10.32
CA GLY A 21 1.93 11.52 10.97
C GLY A 21 2.89 12.69 10.89
N TYR A 22 3.10 13.26 9.69
CA TYR A 22 3.96 14.41 9.46
C TYR A 22 3.49 15.66 10.24
N LYS A 23 2.18 15.97 10.21
CA LYS A 23 1.61 17.09 10.95
C LYS A 23 1.86 16.95 12.45
N LYS A 24 1.67 15.77 13.02
CA LYS A 24 1.89 15.52 14.45
C LYS A 24 3.35 15.72 14.86
N VAL A 25 4.31 15.31 14.02
CA VAL A 25 5.73 15.58 14.25
C VAL A 25 6.02 17.07 14.17
N LEU A 26 5.48 17.76 13.17
CA LEU A 26 5.66 19.19 12.98
C LEU A 26 5.10 20.00 14.15
N ASP A 27 3.88 19.71 14.59
CA ASP A 27 3.24 20.37 15.74
C ASP A 27 4.09 20.19 17.01
N MET A 28 4.64 19.01 17.22
CA MET A 28 5.49 18.70 18.36
C MET A 28 6.82 19.48 18.32
N LEU A 29 7.45 19.60 17.14
CA LEU A 29 8.66 20.39 16.95
C LEU A 29 8.40 21.88 17.17
N LEU A 30 7.24 22.40 16.73
CA LEU A 30 6.85 23.79 16.93
C LEU A 30 6.62 24.12 18.41
N VAL A 31 5.91 23.24 19.13
CA VAL A 31 5.67 23.41 20.57
C VAL A 31 6.98 23.39 21.36
N SER A 32 7.85 22.45 21.07
CA SER A 32 9.16 22.33 21.72
C SER A 32 10.07 23.48 21.38
N GLY A 33 10.13 23.91 20.12
CA GLY A 33 10.89 25.09 19.69
C GLY A 33 10.38 26.35 20.38
N GLY A 34 9.06 26.51 20.52
CA GLY A 34 8.43 27.61 21.26
C GLY A 34 8.86 27.66 22.74
N ILE A 35 8.82 26.50 23.42
CA ILE A 35 9.27 26.41 24.83
C ILE A 35 10.75 26.79 24.97
N SER A 36 11.61 26.32 24.06
CA SER A 36 13.04 26.63 24.08
C SER A 36 13.30 28.12 23.84
N ILE A 37 12.58 28.74 22.92
CA ILE A 37 12.70 30.20 22.65
C ILE A 37 12.26 31.02 23.87
N VAL A 38 11.13 30.65 24.49
CA VAL A 38 10.64 31.33 25.70
C VAL A 38 11.66 31.22 26.84
N ALA A 39 12.25 30.03 27.03
CA ALA A 39 13.28 29.83 28.06
C ALA A 39 14.51 30.73 27.83
N VAL A 40 15.00 30.83 26.58
CA VAL A 40 16.13 31.73 26.22
C VAL A 40 15.79 33.18 26.43
N LEU A 41 14.57 33.60 26.06
CA LEU A 41 14.13 35.00 26.26
C LEU A 41 14.03 35.34 27.76
N LEU A 42 13.51 34.43 28.59
CA LEU A 42 13.46 34.62 30.04
C LEU A 42 14.87 34.79 30.66
N VAL A 43 15.86 34.01 30.23
CA VAL A 43 17.25 34.16 30.67
C VAL A 43 17.81 35.52 30.23
N TYR A 44 17.58 35.89 28.97
CA TYR A 44 18.11 37.15 28.42
C TYR A 44 17.51 38.39 29.10
N PHE A 45 16.19 38.46 29.22
CA PHE A 45 15.50 39.59 29.85
C PHE A 45 15.67 39.60 31.37
N GLY A 46 15.65 38.45 32.05
CA GLY A 46 15.88 38.35 33.48
C GLY A 46 17.29 38.77 33.90
N GLY A 47 18.32 38.42 33.08
CA GLY A 47 19.69 38.85 33.31
C GLY A 47 19.89 40.36 33.09
N LYS A 48 19.22 40.94 32.11
CA LYS A 48 19.33 42.37 31.77
C LYS A 48 18.57 43.27 32.76
N ALA A 49 17.47 42.77 33.35
CA ALA A 49 16.68 43.50 34.31
C ALA A 49 17.25 43.47 35.73
N ASN A 50 18.39 42.80 35.95
CA ASN A 50 19.01 42.59 37.27
C ASN A 50 18.03 42.08 38.35
N THR A 51 16.97 41.42 37.89
CA THR A 51 15.84 40.95 38.71
C THR A 51 16.24 39.80 39.63
N PHE A 52 17.36 39.13 39.34
CA PHE A 52 17.83 37.93 40.04
C PHE A 52 19.03 38.20 40.97
N GLY A 53 19.42 39.43 41.26
CA GLY A 53 20.47 39.79 42.21
C GLY A 53 21.86 39.23 41.89
N ALA A 54 22.76 39.16 42.89
CA ALA A 54 24.14 38.70 42.74
C ALA A 54 24.32 37.22 42.33
N GLU A 55 23.26 36.43 42.32
CA GLU A 55 23.27 35.02 41.93
C GLU A 55 22.83 34.76 40.46
N SER A 56 22.89 35.77 39.61
CA SER A 56 22.49 35.70 38.21
C SER A 56 23.16 34.56 37.43
N GLY A 57 24.36 34.14 37.81
CA GLY A 57 25.07 33.01 37.24
C GLY A 57 24.43 31.65 37.48
N THR A 58 23.88 31.45 38.67
CA THR A 58 23.24 30.20 39.07
C THR A 58 21.90 30.01 38.33
N VAL A 59 21.14 31.10 38.18
CA VAL A 59 19.88 31.09 37.45
C VAL A 59 20.09 30.84 35.94
N ALA A 60 21.10 31.49 35.34
CA ALA A 60 21.47 31.26 33.94
C ALA A 60 21.89 29.81 33.69
N THR A 61 22.64 29.21 34.61
CA THR A 61 23.06 27.81 34.52
C THR A 61 21.86 26.85 34.61
N PHE A 62 20.89 27.13 35.48
CA PHE A 62 19.65 26.37 35.60
C PHE A 62 18.84 26.35 34.29
N PHE A 63 18.67 27.51 33.66
CA PHE A 63 17.95 27.61 32.40
C PHE A 63 18.70 26.92 31.24
N LEU A 64 20.04 26.98 31.22
CA LEU A 64 20.83 26.23 30.25
C LEU A 64 20.66 24.73 30.38
N ILE A 65 20.66 24.22 31.62
CA ILE A 65 20.43 22.77 31.89
C ILE A 65 19.02 22.36 31.44
N ILE A 66 17.98 23.16 31.77
CA ILE A 66 16.60 22.91 31.34
C ILE A 66 16.51 22.96 29.82
N GLY A 67 17.13 23.92 29.15
CA GLY A 67 17.16 24.03 27.70
C GLY A 67 17.81 22.80 27.04
N LEU A 68 18.96 22.38 27.57
CA LEU A 68 19.67 21.20 27.08
C LEU A 68 18.86 19.92 27.29
N ALA A 69 18.26 19.75 28.48
CA ALA A 69 17.36 18.61 28.77
C ALA A 69 16.15 18.58 27.82
N ASN A 70 15.56 19.74 27.53
CA ASN A 70 14.44 19.85 26.59
C ASN A 70 14.85 19.39 25.18
N VAL A 71 16.01 19.83 24.66
CA VAL A 71 16.52 19.41 23.33
C VAL A 71 16.74 17.89 23.29
N ILE A 72 17.29 17.31 24.36
CA ILE A 72 17.49 15.86 24.43
C ILE A 72 16.15 15.11 24.43
N ILE A 73 15.20 15.52 25.26
CA ILE A 73 13.86 14.91 25.34
C ILE A 73 13.17 14.97 23.98
N VAL A 74 13.21 16.13 23.31
CA VAL A 74 12.60 16.29 21.98
C VAL A 74 13.28 15.41 20.94
N GLY A 75 14.60 15.32 20.97
CA GLY A 75 15.35 14.40 20.08
C GLY A 75 14.93 12.95 20.27
N ILE A 76 14.81 12.50 21.52
CA ILE A 76 14.36 11.13 21.82
C ILE A 76 12.94 10.89 21.31
N VAL A 77 12.02 11.80 21.60
CA VAL A 77 10.62 11.64 21.19
C VAL A 77 10.47 11.73 19.66
N ALA A 78 11.21 12.63 19.00
CA ALA A 78 11.22 12.73 17.54
C ALA A 78 11.73 11.44 16.89
N THR A 79 12.78 10.82 17.43
CA THR A 79 13.29 9.53 16.91
C THR A 79 12.31 8.39 17.15
N MET A 80 11.64 8.33 18.28
CA MET A 80 10.59 7.34 18.55
C MET A 80 9.40 7.46 17.58
N ILE A 81 8.96 8.69 17.30
CA ILE A 81 7.87 8.94 16.35
C ILE A 81 8.31 8.62 14.92
N ALA A 82 9.52 9.02 14.52
CA ALA A 82 10.07 8.72 13.20
C ALA A 82 10.15 7.20 12.96
N LYS A 83 10.63 6.44 13.97
CA LYS A 83 10.68 4.98 13.91
C LYS A 83 9.27 4.41 13.76
N LYS A 84 8.29 4.86 14.54
CA LYS A 84 6.92 4.37 14.46
C LYS A 84 6.26 4.66 13.11
N ILE A 85 6.54 5.82 12.50
CA ILE A 85 6.04 6.16 11.16
C ILE A 85 6.72 5.26 10.12
N SER A 86 8.03 5.04 10.24
CA SER A 86 8.78 4.14 9.36
C SER A 86 8.23 2.72 9.37
N ASP A 87 8.03 2.15 10.56
CA ASP A 87 7.46 0.81 10.73
C ASP A 87 6.05 0.73 10.09
N GLN A 88 5.20 1.74 10.31
CA GLN A 88 3.86 1.81 9.69
C GLN A 88 3.92 1.89 8.15
N VAL A 89 4.89 2.58 7.58
CA VAL A 89 5.04 2.67 6.12
C VAL A 89 5.53 1.33 5.56
N ILE A 90 6.45 0.66 6.24
CA ILE A 90 6.94 -0.66 5.84
C ILE A 90 5.77 -1.65 5.81
N ASP A 91 5.01 -1.76 6.90
CA ASP A 91 3.94 -2.75 7.03
C ASP A 91 2.74 -2.45 6.10
N SER A 92 2.43 -1.16 5.88
CA SER A 92 1.23 -0.78 5.11
C SER A 92 1.48 -0.54 3.62
N VAL A 93 2.73 -0.43 3.19
CA VAL A 93 3.08 -0.13 1.79
C VAL A 93 4.07 -1.13 1.23
N LEU A 94 5.21 -1.31 1.88
CA LEU A 94 6.32 -2.07 1.30
C LEU A 94 6.00 -3.57 1.25
N GLU A 95 5.48 -4.12 2.34
CA GLU A 95 5.13 -5.54 2.42
C GLU A 95 4.03 -5.92 1.40
N PRO A 96 2.90 -5.19 1.28
CA PRO A 96 1.92 -5.47 0.25
C PRO A 96 2.43 -5.31 -1.18
N LEU A 97 3.28 -4.32 -1.44
CA LEU A 97 3.88 -4.16 -2.77
C LEU A 97 4.80 -5.33 -3.15
N GLN A 98 5.54 -5.89 -2.20
CA GLN A 98 6.33 -7.09 -2.44
C GLN A 98 5.45 -8.30 -2.77
N GLN A 99 4.31 -8.47 -2.11
CA GLN A 99 3.35 -9.54 -2.47
C GLN A 99 2.82 -9.36 -3.89
N ILE A 100 2.47 -8.11 -4.27
CA ILE A 100 2.03 -7.78 -5.62
C ILE A 100 3.13 -8.08 -6.66
N GLU A 101 4.38 -7.71 -6.36
CA GLU A 101 5.54 -7.97 -7.22
C GLU A 101 5.75 -9.48 -7.44
N VAL A 102 5.69 -10.28 -6.38
CA VAL A 102 5.82 -11.74 -6.48
C VAL A 102 4.74 -12.32 -7.38
N VAL A 103 3.48 -11.96 -7.16
CA VAL A 103 2.34 -12.44 -7.94
C VAL A 103 2.40 -11.97 -9.40
N ALA A 104 2.85 -10.73 -9.64
CA ALA A 104 3.09 -10.24 -11.00
C ALA A 104 4.22 -11.01 -11.69
N GLY A 105 5.27 -11.38 -10.96
CA GLY A 105 6.35 -12.25 -11.47
C GLY A 105 5.88 -13.66 -11.80
N GLU A 106 4.98 -14.24 -11.01
CA GLU A 106 4.35 -15.53 -11.32
C GLU A 106 3.48 -15.46 -12.57
N LEU A 107 2.75 -14.36 -12.77
CA LEU A 107 1.98 -14.11 -13.99
C LEU A 107 2.87 -14.09 -15.23
N VAL A 108 4.06 -13.45 -15.16
CA VAL A 108 5.05 -13.46 -16.24
C VAL A 108 5.51 -14.89 -16.60
N ASN A 109 5.58 -15.77 -15.59
CA ASN A 109 5.91 -17.17 -15.77
C ASN A 109 4.72 -18.06 -16.20
N GLY A 110 3.55 -17.45 -16.46
CA GLY A 110 2.34 -18.14 -16.89
C GLY A 110 1.53 -18.78 -15.74
N ASN A 111 1.88 -18.52 -14.47
CA ASN A 111 1.10 -19.02 -13.34
C ASN A 111 -0.11 -18.09 -13.08
N LEU A 112 -1.27 -18.52 -13.54
CA LEU A 112 -2.55 -17.80 -13.39
C LEU A 112 -3.36 -18.24 -12.16
N HIS A 113 -2.81 -19.13 -11.34
CA HIS A 113 -3.47 -19.64 -10.13
C HIS A 113 -2.82 -19.13 -8.83
N SER A 114 -1.93 -18.15 -8.93
CA SER A 114 -1.29 -17.50 -7.78
C SER A 114 -2.32 -16.76 -6.93
N ASN A 115 -2.14 -16.85 -5.61
CA ASN A 115 -3.03 -16.20 -4.65
C ASN A 115 -2.39 -14.93 -4.08
N LEU A 116 -3.08 -13.80 -4.21
CA LEU A 116 -2.71 -12.54 -3.57
C LEU A 116 -3.64 -12.30 -2.38
N GLU A 117 -3.13 -12.47 -1.16
CA GLU A 117 -3.95 -12.46 0.06
C GLU A 117 -4.19 -11.06 0.64
N TYR A 118 -3.44 -10.05 0.19
CA TYR A 118 -3.58 -8.71 0.73
C TYR A 118 -4.95 -8.09 0.46
N HIS A 119 -5.64 -7.69 1.53
CA HIS A 119 -6.93 -7.00 1.50
C HIS A 119 -6.86 -5.74 2.35
N SER A 120 -7.18 -4.60 1.75
CA SER A 120 -7.30 -3.30 2.42
C SER A 120 -8.25 -2.41 1.62
N ASP A 121 -8.85 -1.42 2.28
CA ASP A 121 -9.72 -0.43 1.62
C ASP A 121 -8.95 0.79 1.08
N ASP A 122 -7.61 0.78 1.20
CA ASP A 122 -6.73 1.82 0.69
C ASP A 122 -6.38 1.63 -0.81
N GLU A 123 -5.53 2.48 -1.34
CA GLU A 123 -5.11 2.46 -2.74
C GLU A 123 -4.36 1.18 -3.11
N ILE A 124 -3.57 0.63 -2.17
CA ILE A 124 -2.83 -0.63 -2.38
C ILE A 124 -3.79 -1.82 -2.38
N GLY A 125 -4.80 -1.81 -1.50
CA GLY A 125 -5.84 -2.83 -1.48
C GLY A 125 -6.65 -2.86 -2.77
N LYS A 126 -6.97 -1.68 -3.35
CA LYS A 126 -7.62 -1.59 -4.66
C LYS A 126 -6.74 -2.16 -5.77
N LEU A 127 -5.45 -1.81 -5.79
CA LEU A 127 -4.49 -2.37 -6.75
C LEU A 127 -4.41 -3.89 -6.64
N ALA A 128 -4.32 -4.43 -5.44
CA ALA A 128 -4.31 -5.86 -5.19
C ALA A 128 -5.62 -6.55 -5.65
N HIS A 129 -6.76 -5.89 -5.42
CA HIS A 129 -8.06 -6.37 -5.89
C HIS A 129 -8.13 -6.45 -7.41
N ASP A 130 -7.71 -5.38 -8.10
CA ASP A 130 -7.75 -5.28 -9.56
C ASP A 130 -6.78 -6.29 -10.20
N LEU A 131 -5.60 -6.49 -9.62
CA LEU A 131 -4.65 -7.51 -10.07
C LEU A 131 -5.23 -8.92 -9.91
N ARG A 132 -5.82 -9.26 -8.73
CA ARG A 132 -6.50 -10.54 -8.52
C ARG A 132 -7.60 -10.78 -9.55
N LYS A 133 -8.42 -9.77 -9.81
CA LYS A 133 -9.50 -9.85 -10.80
C LYS A 133 -8.94 -10.10 -12.19
N SER A 134 -7.86 -9.41 -12.57
CA SER A 134 -7.20 -9.60 -13.87
C SER A 134 -6.65 -11.01 -14.03
N ILE A 135 -5.93 -11.52 -13.03
CA ILE A 135 -5.36 -12.88 -13.03
C ILE A 135 -6.47 -13.93 -13.17
N ARG A 136 -7.54 -13.82 -12.35
CA ARG A 136 -8.68 -14.75 -12.42
C ARG A 136 -9.38 -14.71 -13.77
N THR A 137 -9.53 -13.53 -14.35
CA THR A 137 -10.15 -13.39 -15.67
C THR A 137 -9.28 -14.03 -16.76
N LEU A 138 -7.97 -13.78 -16.75
CA LEU A 138 -7.04 -14.44 -17.67
C LEU A 138 -7.01 -15.96 -17.47
N GLY A 139 -6.96 -16.41 -16.23
CA GLY A 139 -7.06 -17.83 -15.89
C GLY A 139 -8.31 -18.48 -16.47
N SER A 140 -9.48 -17.83 -16.30
CA SER A 140 -10.73 -18.37 -16.84
C SER A 140 -10.74 -18.47 -18.37
N TYR A 141 -10.05 -17.57 -19.08
CA TYR A 141 -9.91 -17.65 -20.53
C TYR A 141 -9.01 -18.83 -20.94
N ILE A 142 -7.89 -19.01 -20.25
CA ILE A 142 -6.97 -20.11 -20.53
C ILE A 142 -7.62 -21.46 -20.24
N ASP A 143 -8.34 -21.58 -19.11
CA ASP A 143 -9.07 -22.80 -18.76
C ASP A 143 -10.17 -23.13 -19.79
N ASP A 144 -10.87 -22.11 -20.29
CA ASP A 144 -11.91 -22.25 -21.31
C ASP A 144 -11.33 -22.68 -22.66
N ILE A 145 -10.15 -22.15 -23.04
CA ILE A 145 -9.39 -22.60 -24.22
C ILE A 145 -8.98 -24.06 -24.05
N ASP A 146 -8.34 -24.41 -22.92
CA ASP A 146 -7.85 -25.78 -22.68
C ASP A 146 -9.01 -26.79 -22.74
N LEU A 147 -10.12 -26.48 -22.07
CA LEU A 147 -11.31 -27.31 -22.11
C LEU A 147 -11.85 -27.48 -23.53
N THR A 148 -11.97 -26.38 -24.28
CA THR A 148 -12.49 -26.41 -25.65
C THR A 148 -11.57 -27.22 -26.57
N MET A 149 -10.24 -27.02 -26.46
CA MET A 149 -9.28 -27.77 -27.27
C MET A 149 -9.26 -29.26 -26.92
N ARG A 150 -9.44 -29.65 -25.66
CA ARG A 150 -9.61 -31.06 -25.26
C ARG A 150 -10.85 -31.68 -25.88
N GLN A 151 -11.98 -30.98 -25.88
CA GLN A 151 -13.20 -31.44 -26.53
C GLN A 151 -13.00 -31.69 -28.04
N PHE A 152 -12.28 -30.77 -28.70
CA PHE A 152 -11.93 -30.92 -30.10
C PHE A 152 -11.01 -32.13 -30.36
N ALA A 153 -10.02 -32.34 -29.49
CA ALA A 153 -9.13 -33.50 -29.56
C ALA A 153 -9.89 -34.86 -29.40
N ASP A 154 -10.95 -34.84 -28.59
CA ASP A 154 -11.86 -36.01 -28.39
C ASP A 154 -12.89 -36.18 -29.55
N GLY A 155 -12.82 -35.31 -30.58
CA GLY A 155 -13.71 -35.33 -31.73
C GLY A 155 -15.07 -34.65 -31.51
N ASN A 156 -15.26 -33.95 -30.40
CA ASN A 156 -16.47 -33.18 -30.11
C ASN A 156 -16.30 -31.74 -30.63
N PHE A 157 -16.58 -31.53 -31.92
CA PHE A 157 -16.51 -30.23 -32.59
C PHE A 157 -17.76 -29.36 -32.39
N ASN A 158 -18.75 -29.77 -31.59
CA ASN A 158 -19.91 -28.96 -31.24
C ASN A 158 -19.74 -28.23 -29.89
N PHE A 159 -18.55 -28.26 -29.31
CA PHE A 159 -18.28 -27.62 -28.04
C PHE A 159 -17.80 -26.18 -28.24
N LYS A 160 -18.47 -25.23 -27.60
CA LYS A 160 -18.16 -23.78 -27.69
C LYS A 160 -17.60 -23.26 -26.39
N PRO A 161 -16.71 -22.21 -26.44
CA PRO A 161 -16.24 -21.54 -25.24
C PRO A 161 -17.40 -21.05 -24.38
N GLN A 162 -17.32 -21.31 -23.06
CA GLN A 162 -18.41 -21.10 -22.10
C GLN A 162 -18.32 -19.76 -21.36
N VAL A 163 -17.12 -19.17 -21.27
CA VAL A 163 -16.87 -17.95 -20.52
C VAL A 163 -17.23 -16.71 -21.35
N GLU A 164 -17.66 -15.65 -20.68
CA GLU A 164 -17.85 -14.33 -21.31
C GLU A 164 -16.48 -13.65 -21.53
N TRP A 165 -16.04 -13.60 -22.77
CA TRP A 165 -14.77 -12.97 -23.16
C TRP A 165 -14.95 -11.46 -23.40
N LYS A 166 -13.91 -10.64 -23.04
CA LYS A 166 -14.00 -9.18 -23.12
C LYS A 166 -12.76 -8.58 -23.79
N GLY A 167 -12.97 -7.39 -24.37
CA GLY A 167 -11.89 -6.63 -25.02
C GLY A 167 -11.24 -7.39 -26.16
N ASP A 168 -9.94 -7.32 -26.24
CA ASP A 168 -9.16 -7.91 -27.33
C ASP A 168 -9.20 -9.44 -27.35
N PHE A 169 -9.60 -10.07 -26.25
CA PHE A 169 -9.72 -11.53 -26.16
C PHE A 169 -10.92 -12.08 -26.96
N VAL A 170 -11.92 -11.25 -27.26
CA VAL A 170 -13.10 -11.63 -28.07
C VAL A 170 -12.67 -12.22 -29.43
N GLY A 171 -11.64 -11.63 -30.07
CA GLY A 171 -11.12 -12.13 -31.34
C GLY A 171 -10.56 -13.55 -31.27
N ILE A 172 -10.01 -13.98 -30.12
CA ILE A 172 -9.56 -15.35 -29.91
C ILE A 172 -10.77 -16.30 -29.86
N LYS A 173 -11.82 -15.93 -29.10
CA LYS A 173 -13.08 -16.67 -29.03
C LYS A 173 -13.70 -16.84 -30.42
N GLU A 174 -13.80 -15.78 -31.20
CA GLU A 174 -14.34 -15.81 -32.56
C GLU A 174 -13.54 -16.75 -33.47
N SER A 175 -12.19 -16.76 -33.33
CA SER A 175 -11.32 -17.67 -34.09
C SER A 175 -11.55 -19.13 -33.70
N ILE A 176 -11.77 -19.43 -32.42
CA ILE A 176 -12.07 -20.78 -31.92
C ILE A 176 -13.43 -21.25 -32.46
N VAL A 177 -14.44 -20.40 -32.46
CA VAL A 177 -15.77 -20.73 -32.99
C VAL A 177 -15.73 -20.95 -34.50
N ALA A 178 -15.00 -20.11 -35.26
CA ALA A 178 -14.84 -20.29 -36.69
C ALA A 178 -14.10 -21.61 -37.03
N PHE A 179 -13.11 -21.99 -36.22
CA PHE A 179 -12.43 -23.27 -36.35
C PHE A 179 -13.39 -24.45 -36.09
N GLU A 180 -14.18 -24.36 -35.06
CA GLU A 180 -15.21 -25.37 -34.69
C GLU A 180 -16.17 -25.60 -35.86
N GLU A 181 -16.75 -24.54 -36.39
CA GLU A 181 -17.70 -24.59 -37.52
C GLU A 181 -17.05 -25.25 -38.75
N SER A 182 -15.83 -24.86 -39.13
CA SER A 182 -15.09 -25.42 -40.26
C SER A 182 -14.80 -26.92 -40.11
N MET A 183 -14.43 -27.35 -38.88
CA MET A 183 -14.16 -28.76 -38.59
C MET A 183 -15.44 -29.60 -38.57
N SER A 184 -16.51 -29.08 -37.99
CA SER A 184 -17.84 -29.76 -37.95
C SER A 184 -18.34 -30.00 -39.38
N ASP A 185 -18.25 -29.00 -40.25
CA ASP A 185 -18.66 -29.11 -41.67
C ASP A 185 -17.81 -30.12 -42.42
N THR A 186 -16.48 -30.14 -42.19
CA THR A 186 -15.57 -31.07 -42.83
C THR A 186 -15.90 -32.52 -42.43
N VAL A 187 -16.08 -32.80 -41.15
CA VAL A 187 -16.42 -34.14 -40.64
C VAL A 187 -17.77 -34.60 -41.15
N SER A 188 -18.77 -33.71 -41.18
CA SER A 188 -20.10 -34.01 -41.70
C SER A 188 -20.10 -34.30 -43.21
N GLY A 189 -19.21 -33.65 -43.95
CA GLY A 189 -19.02 -33.86 -45.39
C GLY A 189 -18.37 -35.20 -45.76
N ILE A 190 -17.53 -35.77 -44.88
CA ILE A 190 -16.87 -37.06 -45.05
C ILE A 190 -17.83 -38.22 -44.77
N GLN A 191 -18.88 -38.03 -43.95
CA GLN A 191 -19.85 -39.04 -43.57
C GLN A 191 -20.98 -39.21 -44.62
N ARG A 192 -21.00 -38.42 -45.67
CA ARG A 192 -21.95 -38.55 -46.80
C ARG A 192 -21.30 -39.22 -47.99
#